data_1b8429a348c748696b373d8d9e8af627
#
_entry.id   1b8429a348c748696b373d8d9e8af627
#
_cell.length_a   1.000
_cell.length_b   1.000
_cell.length_c   1.000
_cell.angle_alpha   90.00
_cell.angle_beta   90.00
_cell.angle_gamma   90.00
#
_symmetry.space_group_name_H-M   'P 1'
#
loop_
_entity.id
_entity.type
_entity.pdbx_description
1 polymer ?
#
loop_
_entity_poly.entity_id
_entity_poly.type
_entity_poly.pdbx_seq_one_letter_code
_entity_poly.pdbx_strand_id
1 'polypeptide(L)'
;EYKTPPMNLLKKGTRGAMGDSDAHLREVARKLEETLDSFGVKVTVNNVSCGPTVTRYELMPEQGVKVSRIVGLTDDIKLSLAAADVRIEAPIPGKSAVGIEVPNKTNTAVMLRDLLETPEFKNFSSNLAFAVGKDIAGQPVIADIAKMPHLLIAGATGSGKSVCIN
;
A
#
# COMPACT_ATOMS: atom_id res chain seq x y z
N GLU A 1 -16.17 37.57 3.29
CA GLU A 1 -16.40 36.18 2.89
C GLU A 1 -15.06 35.53 2.53
N TYR A 2 -14.65 34.47 3.26
CA TYR A 2 -13.38 33.80 3.01
C TYR A 2 -13.44 33.03 1.68
N LYS A 3 -12.46 33.28 0.78
CA LYS A 3 -12.34 32.55 -0.47
C LYS A 3 -11.26 31.48 -0.31
N THR A 4 -11.65 30.23 -0.49
CA THR A 4 -10.68 29.10 -0.49
C THR A 4 -9.70 29.26 -1.66
N PRO A 5 -8.40 28.90 -1.48
CA PRO A 5 -7.43 28.88 -2.58
C PRO A 5 -7.92 27.95 -3.71
N PRO A 6 -7.74 28.36 -4.96
CA PRO A 6 -8.20 27.55 -6.09
C PRO A 6 -7.31 26.31 -6.28
N MET A 7 -7.91 25.19 -6.68
CA MET A 7 -7.24 23.89 -6.86
C MET A 7 -6.13 23.90 -7.92
N ASN A 8 -6.11 24.86 -8.84
CA ASN A 8 -5.06 24.99 -9.86
C ASN A 8 -3.68 25.39 -9.30
N LEU A 9 -3.61 25.85 -8.05
CA LEU A 9 -2.35 26.10 -7.35
C LEU A 9 -1.62 24.79 -6.97
N LEU A 10 -2.34 23.69 -6.90
CA LEU A 10 -1.78 22.37 -6.61
C LEU A 10 -1.45 21.64 -7.92
N LYS A 11 -0.28 20.98 -7.94
CA LYS A 11 0.12 20.13 -9.06
C LYS A 11 -0.83 18.94 -9.18
N LYS A 12 -1.26 18.66 -10.41
CA LYS A 12 -2.01 17.44 -10.72
C LYS A 12 -1.04 16.30 -11.01
N GLY A 13 -1.38 15.10 -10.57
CA GLY A 13 -0.62 13.91 -10.91
C GLY A 13 -0.67 13.63 -12.41
N THR A 14 0.45 13.19 -12.96
CA THR A 14 0.46 12.63 -14.31
C THR A 14 -0.21 11.25 -14.24
N ARG A 15 -1.17 10.98 -15.13
CA ARG A 15 -1.73 9.65 -15.33
C ARG A 15 -0.68 8.74 -15.97
N GLY A 16 0.39 8.43 -15.23
CA GLY A 16 1.31 7.36 -15.56
C GLY A 16 0.78 6.04 -15.00
N ALA A 17 1.18 4.92 -15.60
CA ALA A 17 0.82 3.60 -15.10
C ALA A 17 1.13 3.52 -13.59
N MET A 18 0.11 3.30 -12.78
CA MET A 18 0.27 3.11 -11.34
C MET A 18 1.03 1.81 -11.12
N GLY A 19 2.26 1.91 -10.59
CA GLY A 19 3.03 0.76 -10.16
C GLY A 19 3.78 0.02 -11.26
N ASP A 20 4.17 -1.20 -10.93
CA ASP A 20 4.91 -2.10 -11.81
C ASP A 20 4.04 -2.63 -12.96
N SER A 21 4.66 -3.01 -14.08
CA SER A 21 3.93 -3.56 -15.22
C SER A 21 3.27 -4.90 -14.88
N ASP A 22 2.15 -5.23 -15.52
CA ASP A 22 1.44 -6.51 -15.33
C ASP A 22 2.36 -7.73 -15.52
N ALA A 23 3.31 -7.64 -16.43
CA ALA A 23 4.30 -8.69 -16.65
C ALA A 23 5.19 -8.87 -15.41
N HIS A 24 5.64 -7.77 -14.82
CA HIS A 24 6.46 -7.81 -13.60
C HIS A 24 5.68 -8.33 -12.39
N LEU A 25 4.42 -7.92 -12.24
CA LEU A 25 3.56 -8.41 -11.16
C LEU A 25 3.38 -9.93 -11.23
N ARG A 26 3.18 -10.49 -12.43
CA ARG A 26 3.08 -11.95 -12.65
C ARG A 26 4.42 -12.66 -12.40
N GLU A 27 5.53 -12.07 -12.79
CA GLU A 27 6.87 -12.61 -12.52
C GLU A 27 7.13 -12.73 -11.03
N VAL A 28 6.83 -11.67 -10.25
CA VAL A 28 6.99 -11.67 -8.78
C VAL A 28 6.05 -12.71 -8.13
N ALA A 29 4.79 -12.79 -8.58
CA ALA A 29 3.84 -13.79 -8.07
C ALA A 29 4.38 -15.21 -8.27
N ARG A 30 4.82 -15.56 -9.49
CA ARG A 30 5.42 -16.87 -9.78
C ARG A 30 6.66 -17.12 -8.93
N LYS A 31 7.53 -16.13 -8.77
CA LYS A 31 8.75 -16.26 -7.97
C LYS A 31 8.46 -16.47 -6.48
N LEU A 32 7.39 -15.87 -5.95
CA LEU A 32 6.91 -16.13 -4.59
C LEU A 32 6.45 -17.59 -4.42
N GLU A 33 5.64 -18.10 -5.35
CA GLU A 33 5.19 -19.48 -5.33
C GLU A 33 6.37 -20.47 -5.43
N GLU A 34 7.27 -20.28 -6.38
CA GLU A 34 8.47 -21.10 -6.58
C GLU A 34 9.39 -21.08 -5.35
N THR A 35 9.61 -19.90 -4.75
CA THR A 35 10.45 -19.78 -3.56
C THR A 35 9.86 -20.55 -2.40
N LEU A 36 8.57 -20.36 -2.11
CA LEU A 36 7.90 -21.06 -1.00
C LEU A 36 7.83 -22.58 -1.26
N ASP A 37 7.57 -23.00 -2.49
CA ASP A 37 7.53 -24.43 -2.86
C ASP A 37 8.91 -25.10 -2.67
N SER A 38 10.01 -24.40 -2.96
CA SER A 38 11.38 -24.90 -2.74
C SER A 38 11.68 -25.23 -1.27
N PHE A 39 10.98 -24.58 -0.33
CA PHE A 39 11.02 -24.88 1.11
C PHE A 39 9.89 -25.83 1.56
N GLY A 40 9.17 -26.46 0.60
CA GLY A 40 8.07 -27.38 0.88
C GLY A 40 6.82 -26.68 1.45
N VAL A 41 6.62 -25.40 1.12
CA VAL A 41 5.47 -24.58 1.51
C VAL A 41 4.67 -24.27 0.25
N LYS A 42 3.65 -25.07 -0.03
CA LYS A 42 2.81 -24.90 -1.22
C LYS A 42 1.75 -23.83 -0.98
N VAL A 43 1.73 -22.84 -1.86
CA VAL A 43 0.80 -21.72 -1.86
C VAL A 43 0.37 -21.37 -3.27
N THR A 44 -0.76 -20.70 -3.40
CA THR A 44 -1.23 -20.14 -4.68
C THR A 44 -1.51 -18.64 -4.50
N VAL A 45 -1.02 -17.82 -5.41
CA VAL A 45 -1.33 -16.37 -5.43
C VAL A 45 -2.69 -16.16 -6.08
N ASN A 46 -3.67 -15.76 -5.27
CA ASN A 46 -5.06 -15.60 -5.72
C ASN A 46 -5.40 -14.17 -6.13
N ASN A 47 -4.71 -13.19 -5.54
CA ASN A 47 -4.98 -11.79 -5.81
C ASN A 47 -3.70 -10.96 -5.71
N VAL A 48 -3.63 -9.90 -6.51
CA VAL A 48 -2.52 -8.94 -6.50
C VAL A 48 -3.12 -7.53 -6.46
N SER A 49 -2.79 -6.77 -5.43
CA SER A 49 -3.22 -5.38 -5.25
C SER A 49 -2.01 -4.46 -5.35
N CYS A 50 -1.94 -3.68 -6.43
CA CYS A 50 -0.84 -2.75 -6.67
C CYS A 50 -1.17 -1.38 -6.10
N GLY A 51 -0.43 -0.96 -5.08
CA GLY A 51 -0.50 0.37 -4.49
C GLY A 51 0.56 1.32 -5.04
N PRO A 52 0.61 2.56 -4.52
CA PRO A 52 1.57 3.57 -5.00
C PRO A 52 3.03 3.27 -4.67
N THR A 53 3.31 2.56 -3.59
CA THR A 53 4.68 2.26 -3.10
C THR A 53 4.96 0.79 -2.90
N VAL A 54 3.92 -0.01 -2.63
CA VAL A 54 4.02 -1.46 -2.40
C VAL A 54 2.94 -2.18 -3.18
N THR A 55 3.23 -3.42 -3.56
CA THR A 55 2.25 -4.35 -4.11
C THR A 55 2.00 -5.47 -3.10
N ARG A 56 0.74 -5.75 -2.80
CA ARG A 56 0.32 -6.86 -1.94
C ARG A 56 -0.06 -8.06 -2.79
N TYR A 57 0.57 -9.19 -2.52
CA TYR A 57 0.25 -10.51 -3.05
C TYR A 57 -0.53 -11.28 -1.97
N GLU A 58 -1.75 -11.71 -2.30
CA GLU A 58 -2.57 -12.53 -1.39
C GLU A 58 -2.37 -14.00 -1.74
N LEU A 59 -1.78 -14.75 -0.83
CA LEU A 59 -1.46 -16.16 -1.00
C LEU A 59 -2.41 -17.02 -0.19
N MET A 60 -2.92 -18.08 -0.81
CA MET A 60 -3.69 -19.14 -0.15
C MET A 60 -2.79 -20.35 0.06
N PRO A 61 -2.46 -20.69 1.32
CA PRO A 61 -1.71 -21.89 1.64
C PRO A 61 -2.54 -23.14 1.37
N GLU A 62 -1.91 -24.23 0.89
CA GLU A 62 -2.56 -25.55 0.83
C GLU A 62 -2.88 -26.09 2.24
N GLN A 63 -3.80 -27.08 2.30
CA GLN A 63 -4.16 -27.71 3.56
C GLN A 63 -2.93 -28.32 4.24
N GLY A 64 -2.82 -28.10 5.56
CA GLY A 64 -1.69 -28.57 6.37
C GLY A 64 -0.48 -27.67 6.40
N VAL A 65 -0.43 -26.60 5.59
CA VAL A 65 0.63 -25.60 5.66
C VAL A 65 0.43 -24.70 6.88
N LYS A 66 1.40 -24.68 7.77
CA LYS A 66 1.38 -23.79 8.95
C LYS A 66 1.77 -22.37 8.52
N VAL A 67 0.97 -21.40 8.91
CA VAL A 67 1.22 -19.95 8.64
C VAL A 67 2.59 -19.50 9.16
N SER A 68 3.00 -20.01 10.33
CA SER A 68 4.31 -19.70 10.91
C SER A 68 5.51 -20.12 10.03
N ARG A 69 5.36 -21.13 9.16
CA ARG A 69 6.40 -21.49 8.19
C ARG A 69 6.57 -20.42 7.13
N ILE A 70 5.46 -19.82 6.66
CA ILE A 70 5.52 -18.72 5.67
C ILE A 70 6.20 -17.49 6.30
N VAL A 71 5.80 -17.13 7.52
CA VAL A 71 6.40 -16.00 8.24
C VAL A 71 7.89 -16.23 8.51
N GLY A 72 8.28 -17.47 8.85
CA GLY A 72 9.67 -17.82 9.08
C GLY A 72 10.58 -17.71 7.85
N LEU A 73 10.01 -17.70 6.63
CA LEU A 73 10.75 -17.57 5.37
C LEU A 73 10.86 -16.13 4.87
N THR A 74 10.57 -15.12 5.71
CA THR A 74 10.61 -13.69 5.31
C THR A 74 11.96 -13.30 4.69
N ASP A 75 13.07 -13.71 5.29
CA ASP A 75 14.40 -13.35 4.79
C ASP A 75 14.76 -14.09 3.50
N ASP A 76 14.32 -15.34 3.35
CA ASP A 76 14.50 -16.13 2.12
C ASP A 76 13.70 -15.51 0.96
N ILE A 77 12.49 -15.03 1.25
CA ILE A 77 11.65 -14.30 0.27
C ILE A 77 12.33 -12.99 -0.12
N LYS A 78 12.85 -12.20 0.83
CA LYS A 78 13.60 -10.97 0.54
C LYS A 78 14.78 -11.25 -0.39
N LEU A 79 15.56 -12.28 -0.06
CA LEU A 79 16.71 -12.68 -0.87
C LEU A 79 16.30 -13.09 -2.28
N SER A 80 15.30 -13.95 -2.39
CA SER A 80 14.80 -14.44 -3.69
C SER A 80 14.31 -13.30 -4.58
N LEU A 81 13.56 -12.34 -4.02
CA LEU A 81 13.00 -11.19 -4.77
C LEU A 81 14.01 -10.06 -4.96
N ALA A 82 15.20 -10.13 -4.32
CA ALA A 82 16.15 -9.03 -4.23
C ALA A 82 15.47 -7.73 -3.70
N ALA A 83 14.51 -7.88 -2.77
CA ALA A 83 13.76 -6.78 -2.20
C ALA A 83 14.43 -6.29 -0.90
N ALA A 84 14.52 -4.96 -0.73
CA ALA A 84 15.12 -4.35 0.45
C ALA A 84 14.32 -4.66 1.73
N ASP A 85 12.99 -4.74 1.60
CA ASP A 85 12.08 -5.11 2.68
C ASP A 85 10.87 -5.87 2.14
N VAL A 86 10.30 -6.75 2.98
CA VAL A 86 9.07 -7.50 2.69
C VAL A 86 8.29 -7.59 4.00
N ARG A 87 7.01 -7.20 3.96
CA ARG A 87 6.13 -7.34 5.11
C ARG A 87 5.15 -8.49 4.88
N ILE A 88 5.04 -9.36 5.87
CA ILE A 88 4.07 -10.46 5.84
C ILE A 88 2.96 -10.19 6.85
N GLU A 89 1.72 -10.16 6.40
CA GLU A 89 0.52 -10.08 7.22
C GLU A 89 -0.20 -11.45 7.20
N ALA A 90 -0.16 -12.13 8.31
CA ALA A 90 -0.59 -13.52 8.39
C ALA A 90 -1.38 -13.82 9.67
N PRO A 91 -2.70 -14.04 9.58
CA PRO A 91 -3.54 -13.93 8.37
C PRO A 91 -3.90 -12.48 8.01
N ILE A 92 -4.40 -12.27 6.79
CA ILE A 92 -5.05 -11.01 6.43
C ILE A 92 -6.36 -10.89 7.23
N PRO A 93 -6.64 -9.77 7.91
CA PRO A 93 -7.88 -9.60 8.65
C PRO A 93 -9.12 -9.84 7.78
N GLY A 94 -9.99 -10.74 8.23
CA GLY A 94 -11.23 -11.10 7.53
C GLY A 94 -11.05 -12.02 6.31
N LYS A 95 -9.85 -12.53 6.03
CA LYS A 95 -9.58 -13.47 4.92
C LYS A 95 -8.79 -14.70 5.38
N SER A 96 -9.06 -15.84 4.75
CA SER A 96 -8.25 -17.07 4.93
C SER A 96 -7.04 -17.07 4.00
N ALA A 97 -6.26 -15.99 4.02
CA ALA A 97 -5.11 -15.78 3.15
C ALA A 97 -3.97 -15.08 3.90
N VAL A 98 -2.77 -15.21 3.35
CA VAL A 98 -1.56 -14.51 3.82
C VAL A 98 -1.21 -13.42 2.83
N GLY A 99 -1.00 -12.20 3.30
CA GLY A 99 -0.56 -11.07 2.49
C GLY A 99 0.96 -10.92 2.53
N ILE A 100 1.60 -10.84 1.38
CA ILE A 100 3.01 -10.48 1.25
C ILE A 100 3.08 -9.14 0.52
N GLU A 101 3.60 -8.13 1.20
CA GLU A 101 3.80 -6.78 0.66
C GLU A 101 5.23 -6.65 0.19
N VAL A 102 5.41 -6.36 -1.09
CA VAL A 102 6.71 -6.18 -1.75
C VAL A 102 6.81 -4.74 -2.24
N PRO A 103 7.91 -4.02 -1.95
CA PRO A 103 8.12 -2.67 -2.49
C PRO A 103 8.11 -2.66 -4.02
N ASN A 104 7.42 -1.67 -4.60
CA ASN A 104 7.43 -1.48 -6.05
C ASN A 104 8.82 -1.04 -6.53
N LYS A 105 9.20 -1.45 -7.73
CA LYS A 105 10.43 -0.93 -8.38
C LYS A 105 10.33 0.57 -8.64
N THR A 106 9.13 1.04 -8.97
CA THR A 106 8.86 2.45 -9.25
C THR A 106 7.76 2.96 -8.34
N ASN A 107 8.11 3.90 -7.46
CA ASN A 107 7.14 4.53 -6.60
C ASN A 107 6.35 5.61 -7.36
N THR A 108 5.04 5.61 -7.20
CA THR A 108 4.15 6.63 -7.75
C THR A 108 3.84 7.68 -6.70
N ALA A 109 4.18 8.95 -6.97
CA ALA A 109 3.84 10.04 -6.07
C ALA A 109 2.32 10.25 -6.01
N VAL A 110 1.76 10.26 -4.80
CA VAL A 110 0.35 10.58 -4.56
C VAL A 110 0.22 12.10 -4.42
N MET A 111 -0.41 12.74 -5.40
CA MET A 111 -0.56 14.19 -5.40
C MET A 111 -1.77 14.60 -4.57
N LEU A 112 -1.61 15.64 -3.73
CA LEU A 112 -2.67 16.15 -2.87
C LEU A 112 -3.91 16.56 -3.68
N ARG A 113 -3.72 17.23 -4.82
CA ARG A 113 -4.81 17.64 -5.69
C ARG A 113 -5.68 16.46 -6.14
N ASP A 114 -5.05 15.34 -6.51
CA ASP A 114 -5.78 14.15 -6.99
C ASP A 114 -6.67 13.56 -5.88
N LEU A 115 -6.26 13.68 -4.62
CA LEU A 115 -7.05 13.25 -3.46
C LEU A 115 -8.21 14.22 -3.18
N LEU A 116 -7.95 15.53 -3.21
CA LEU A 116 -8.98 16.56 -2.96
C LEU A 116 -10.04 16.61 -4.07
N GLU A 117 -9.72 16.19 -5.30
CA GLU A 117 -10.66 16.10 -6.42
C GLU A 117 -11.54 14.83 -6.38
N THR A 118 -11.26 13.86 -5.48
CA THR A 118 -12.04 12.60 -5.38
C THR A 118 -13.46 12.83 -4.86
N PRO A 119 -14.43 12.01 -5.27
CA PRO A 119 -15.78 12.04 -4.72
C PRO A 119 -15.80 11.83 -3.20
N GLU A 120 -14.93 10.96 -2.68
CA GLU A 120 -14.82 10.62 -1.27
C GLU A 120 -14.46 11.87 -0.44
N PHE A 121 -13.55 12.72 -0.92
CA PHE A 121 -13.21 13.95 -0.24
C PHE A 121 -14.30 15.01 -0.39
N LYS A 122 -14.82 15.21 -1.60
CA LYS A 122 -15.85 16.23 -1.90
C LYS A 122 -17.17 16.01 -1.15
N ASN A 123 -17.54 14.73 -0.94
CA ASN A 123 -18.76 14.35 -0.26
C ASN A 123 -18.58 14.16 1.25
N PHE A 124 -17.38 14.44 1.77
CA PHE A 124 -17.11 14.28 3.21
C PHE A 124 -17.83 15.37 4.01
N SER A 125 -18.56 14.97 5.05
CA SER A 125 -19.47 15.85 5.77
C SER A 125 -18.79 16.85 6.73
N SER A 126 -17.50 16.67 7.04
CA SER A 126 -16.77 17.51 8.00
C SER A 126 -15.95 18.58 7.30
N ASN A 127 -16.01 19.81 7.83
CA ASN A 127 -15.15 20.92 7.41
C ASN A 127 -13.69 20.79 7.87
N LEU A 128 -13.40 19.82 8.75
CA LEU A 128 -12.06 19.49 9.25
C LEU A 128 -11.52 18.17 8.66
N ALA A 129 -12.09 17.76 7.52
CA ALA A 129 -11.58 16.64 6.76
C ALA A 129 -10.24 16.95 6.12
N PHE A 130 -9.33 15.98 6.11
CA PHE A 130 -8.07 16.06 5.38
C PHE A 130 -7.76 14.77 4.64
N ALA A 131 -7.05 14.92 3.53
CA ALA A 131 -6.61 13.79 2.71
C ALA A 131 -5.32 13.21 3.30
N VAL A 132 -5.39 12.01 3.85
CA VAL A 132 -4.24 11.30 4.44
C VAL A 132 -3.31 10.76 3.35
N GLY A 133 -3.88 10.19 2.29
CA GLY A 133 -3.14 9.53 1.23
C GLY A 133 -3.97 8.51 0.48
N LYS A 134 -3.31 7.46 0.00
CA LYS A 134 -3.93 6.26 -0.56
C LYS A 134 -3.53 5.04 0.24
N ASP A 135 -4.45 4.09 0.37
CA ASP A 135 -4.13 2.78 0.94
C ASP A 135 -3.33 1.92 -0.05
N ILE A 136 -2.99 0.70 0.36
CA ILE A 136 -2.26 -0.27 -0.46
C ILE A 136 -3.05 -0.79 -1.66
N ALA A 137 -4.36 -0.58 -1.70
CA ALA A 137 -5.21 -0.86 -2.86
C ALA A 137 -5.39 0.36 -3.78
N GLY A 138 -4.71 1.48 -3.46
CA GLY A 138 -4.78 2.72 -4.22
C GLY A 138 -6.05 3.55 -3.95
N GLN A 139 -6.86 3.19 -2.95
CA GLN A 139 -8.08 3.92 -2.58
C GLN A 139 -7.73 5.17 -1.75
N PRO A 140 -8.43 6.30 -1.94
CA PRO A 140 -8.19 7.50 -1.16
C PRO A 140 -8.58 7.27 0.30
N VAL A 141 -7.72 7.71 1.21
CA VAL A 141 -7.95 7.69 2.66
C VAL A 141 -8.17 9.12 3.13
N ILE A 142 -9.38 9.38 3.62
CA ILE A 142 -9.81 10.68 4.15
C ILE A 142 -10.07 10.52 5.64
N ALA A 143 -9.59 11.45 6.43
CA ALA A 143 -9.79 11.46 7.88
C ALA A 143 -10.38 12.79 8.35
N ASP A 144 -10.94 12.79 9.56
CA ASP A 144 -11.55 13.95 10.19
C ASP A 144 -10.83 14.26 11.50
N ILE A 145 -10.13 15.39 11.55
CA ILE A 145 -9.42 15.83 12.76
C ILE A 145 -10.39 16.02 13.94
N ALA A 146 -11.63 16.44 13.68
CA ALA A 146 -12.61 16.63 14.75
C ALA A 146 -12.95 15.34 15.52
N LYS A 147 -12.76 14.20 14.88
CA LYS A 147 -13.01 12.87 15.47
C LYS A 147 -11.78 12.24 16.13
N MET A 148 -10.64 12.92 16.06
CA MET A 148 -9.39 12.43 16.63
C MET A 148 -9.12 13.15 17.96
N PRO A 149 -9.12 12.45 19.12
CA PRO A 149 -8.78 13.07 20.41
C PRO A 149 -7.33 13.58 20.42
N HIS A 150 -6.43 12.84 19.76
CA HIS A 150 -5.01 13.15 19.60
C HIS A 150 -4.53 12.66 18.23
N LEU A 151 -3.64 13.43 17.59
CA LEU A 151 -2.97 13.05 16.37
C LEU A 151 -1.45 13.19 16.56
N LEU A 152 -0.73 12.09 16.41
CA LEU A 152 0.73 12.08 16.44
C LEU A 152 1.26 11.95 15.01
N ILE A 153 2.08 12.94 14.58
CA ILE A 153 2.79 12.90 13.31
C ILE A 153 4.28 12.75 13.61
N ALA A 154 4.86 11.63 13.20
CA ALA A 154 6.26 11.32 13.41
C ALA A 154 6.96 10.98 12.08
N GLY A 155 8.28 11.19 12.04
CA GLY A 155 9.10 10.88 10.87
C GLY A 155 10.53 11.37 11.04
N ALA A 156 11.47 10.78 10.30
CA ALA A 156 12.87 11.20 10.28
C ALA A 156 13.04 12.62 9.70
N THR A 157 14.19 13.22 9.89
CA THR A 157 14.52 14.52 9.28
C THR A 157 14.42 14.40 7.76
N GLY A 158 13.72 15.35 7.13
CA GLY A 158 13.51 15.35 5.68
C GLY A 158 12.34 14.47 5.18
N SER A 159 11.62 13.76 6.05
CA SER A 159 10.47 12.94 5.66
C SER A 159 9.20 13.71 5.24
N GLY A 160 9.22 15.04 5.31
CA GLY A 160 8.06 15.88 4.97
C GLY A 160 7.09 16.16 6.12
N LYS A 161 7.43 15.81 7.36
CA LYS A 161 6.59 16.01 8.54
C LYS A 161 6.04 17.45 8.67
N SER A 162 6.89 18.46 8.56
CA SER A 162 6.48 19.87 8.63
C SER A 162 5.59 20.29 7.45
N VAL A 163 5.82 19.73 6.27
CA VAL A 163 4.97 19.97 5.09
C VAL A 163 3.57 19.35 5.27
N CYS A 164 3.51 18.21 5.94
CA CYS A 164 2.22 17.55 6.24
C CYS A 164 1.38 18.34 7.27
N ILE A 165 2.05 19.05 8.20
CA ILE A 165 1.36 19.84 9.24
C ILE A 165 0.85 21.17 8.69
N ASN A 166 1.56 21.80 7.75
CA ASN A 166 1.21 23.09 7.14
C ASN A 166 0.14 22.92 6.05
#